data_d3537af1bab120855af7d9bbb7923a6a
#
_entry.id   d3537af1bab120855af7d9bbb7923a6a
#
_cell.length_a   1.000
_cell.length_b   1.000
_cell.length_c   1.000
_cell.angle_alpha   90.00
_cell.angle_beta   90.00
_cell.angle_gamma   90.00
#
_symmetry.space_group_name_H-M   'P 1'
#
loop_
_entity.id
_entity.type
_entity.pdbx_description
1 polymer ?
#
loop_
_entity_poly.entity_id
_entity_poly.type
_entity_poly.pdbx_seq_one_letter_code
_entity_poly.pdbx_strand_id
1 'polypeptide(L)'
;KNQFSGGVSESSSKLESVLTEAIKLQMKADVPLGAFLSGGVDSSLIAALMQANSSENIKTFSIGFDNKNYNEAEYARAVSTHLGTEHYDMYVTSQDAINVIPLLPTIYDEPFSDSSQIPTYLVSKIAKQRVTVSLSGDAGDELFGGYNRYTMTEQYWKVLSRIPLGVRRKIKGGIQSVSVSTWNKYLSVIFKSKYTNIGDKLHKGANILPSIDIDDLYLRITSQIEKPEEWLVNSIEHQLILTNDESSLAELSSIERMMAFDILNYLPTDILTKVDRAAMAVSLETRIPFLDYNVIEFAASLPESHKVSNGVGKKILREVLYKYVPREMIERPKMGFGVPLDEWLRGPLREWAECLLDSDRLKKEGYFNVLIVRKRWEEHISGRRNWQYQLWSVLMFQAWLENEAK
;
A
#
# COMPACT_ATOMS: atom_id res chain seq x y z
N LYS A 1 16.40 15.29 18.77
CA LYS A 1 15.27 15.86 17.98
C LYS A 1 14.92 17.23 18.56
N ASN A 2 14.97 18.31 17.76
CA ASN A 2 14.28 19.56 18.10
C ASN A 2 12.79 19.32 17.86
N GLN A 3 12.08 18.88 18.89
CA GLN A 3 10.66 18.61 18.80
C GLN A 3 9.87 19.93 18.75
N PHE A 4 8.89 20.02 17.85
CA PHE A 4 8.00 21.17 17.76
C PHE A 4 7.20 21.33 19.07
N SER A 5 7.25 22.53 19.66
CA SER A 5 6.68 22.80 20.99
C SER A 5 5.28 23.44 20.93
N GLY A 6 4.80 23.82 19.74
CA GLY A 6 3.50 24.46 19.55
C GLY A 6 2.31 23.49 19.64
N GLY A 7 1.11 24.03 19.81
CA GLY A 7 -0.14 23.27 19.81
C GLY A 7 -0.55 22.78 18.42
N VAL A 8 -1.60 21.96 18.34
CA VAL A 8 -2.11 21.38 17.07
C VAL A 8 -2.50 22.47 16.07
N SER A 9 -3.11 23.56 16.50
CA SER A 9 -3.50 24.67 15.61
C SER A 9 -2.30 25.36 15.00
N GLU A 10 -1.25 25.58 15.79
CA GLU A 10 0.01 26.20 15.33
C GLU A 10 0.76 25.29 14.37
N SER A 11 0.83 23.98 14.70
CA SER A 11 1.41 22.98 13.80
C SER A 11 0.67 22.91 12.47
N SER A 12 -0.67 22.96 12.50
CA SER A 12 -1.54 22.93 11.31
C SER A 12 -1.27 24.14 10.40
N SER A 13 -1.16 25.35 10.99
CA SER A 13 -0.87 26.57 10.24
C SER A 13 0.54 26.54 9.64
N LYS A 14 1.52 26.02 10.39
CA LYS A 14 2.90 25.87 9.89
C LYS A 14 2.98 24.85 8.78
N LEU A 15 2.31 23.69 8.93
CA LEU A 15 2.25 22.66 7.89
C LEU A 15 1.65 23.21 6.60
N GLU A 16 0.51 23.90 6.72
CA GLU A 16 -0.16 24.51 5.57
C GLU A 16 0.78 25.49 4.83
N SER A 17 1.51 26.32 5.57
CA SER A 17 2.48 27.24 4.97
C SER A 17 3.60 26.50 4.24
N VAL A 18 4.24 25.52 4.89
CA VAL A 18 5.39 24.78 4.32
C VAL A 18 4.95 23.97 3.11
N LEU A 19 3.81 23.26 3.22
CA LEU A 19 3.28 22.44 2.12
C LEU A 19 2.80 23.31 0.94
N THR A 20 2.21 24.48 1.21
CA THR A 20 1.84 25.44 0.17
C THR A 20 3.06 25.92 -0.61
N GLU A 21 4.16 26.25 0.07
CA GLU A 21 5.40 26.65 -0.63
C GLU A 21 5.98 25.52 -1.47
N ALA A 22 6.01 24.29 -0.94
CA ALA A 22 6.44 23.10 -1.70
C ALA A 22 5.58 22.90 -2.97
N ILE A 23 4.25 23.02 -2.84
CA ILE A 23 3.32 22.92 -3.96
C ILE A 23 3.55 24.02 -4.98
N LYS A 24 3.69 25.29 -4.56
CA LYS A 24 3.97 26.42 -5.46
C LYS A 24 5.26 26.21 -6.27
N LEU A 25 6.31 25.69 -5.62
CA LEU A 25 7.57 25.38 -6.31
C LEU A 25 7.38 24.26 -7.32
N GLN A 26 6.63 23.21 -6.97
CA GLN A 26 6.38 22.07 -7.85
C GLN A 26 5.32 22.32 -8.91
N MET A 27 4.50 23.37 -8.77
CA MET A 27 3.59 23.85 -9.83
C MET A 27 4.28 24.67 -10.91
N LYS A 28 5.53 25.09 -10.71
CA LYS A 28 6.30 25.78 -11.78
C LYS A 28 6.66 24.80 -12.87
N ALA A 29 6.03 24.94 -14.03
CA ALA A 29 6.26 24.10 -15.21
C ALA A 29 5.94 24.88 -16.48
N ASP A 30 6.71 24.62 -17.52
CA ASP A 30 6.48 25.19 -18.88
C ASP A 30 5.51 24.30 -19.70
N VAL A 31 4.93 23.30 -19.07
CA VAL A 31 4.04 22.30 -19.67
C VAL A 31 2.76 22.15 -18.83
N PRO A 32 1.65 21.67 -19.39
CA PRO A 32 0.42 21.43 -18.65
C PRO A 32 0.66 20.49 -17.47
N LEU A 33 0.13 20.86 -16.32
CA LEU A 33 0.22 20.08 -15.08
C LEU A 33 -1.16 19.80 -14.48
N GLY A 34 -1.22 18.77 -13.62
CA GLY A 34 -2.41 18.38 -12.90
C GLY A 34 -2.08 17.62 -11.61
N ALA A 35 -3.05 16.91 -11.05
CA ALA A 35 -2.87 16.09 -9.85
C ALA A 35 -3.65 14.78 -9.91
N PHE A 36 -3.12 13.73 -9.30
CA PHE A 36 -3.89 12.53 -9.00
C PHE A 36 -4.84 12.81 -7.83
N LEU A 37 -6.08 12.38 -7.96
CA LEU A 37 -7.12 12.58 -6.96
C LEU A 37 -7.90 11.30 -6.69
N SER A 38 -7.75 10.71 -5.51
CA SER A 38 -8.51 9.52 -5.06
C SER A 38 -9.69 9.86 -4.13
N GLY A 39 -9.82 11.14 -3.72
CA GLY A 39 -10.73 11.54 -2.65
C GLY A 39 -10.28 11.10 -1.25
N GLY A 40 -9.05 10.62 -1.09
CA GLY A 40 -8.38 10.39 0.19
C GLY A 40 -7.79 11.69 0.76
N VAL A 41 -7.33 11.64 2.02
CA VAL A 41 -6.81 12.84 2.74
C VAL A 41 -5.67 13.50 1.96
N ASP A 42 -4.67 12.73 1.55
CA ASP A 42 -3.43 13.25 0.97
C ASP A 42 -3.67 13.89 -0.40
N SER A 43 -4.25 13.13 -1.32
CA SER A 43 -4.54 13.61 -2.68
C SER A 43 -5.50 14.79 -2.69
N SER A 44 -6.49 14.78 -1.78
CA SER A 44 -7.43 15.90 -1.64
C SER A 44 -6.76 17.15 -1.08
N LEU A 45 -5.82 17.00 -0.14
CA LEU A 45 -5.05 18.13 0.40
C LEU A 45 -4.14 18.74 -0.66
N ILE A 46 -3.42 17.92 -1.43
CA ILE A 46 -2.60 18.40 -2.54
C ILE A 46 -3.46 19.14 -3.57
N ALA A 47 -4.56 18.54 -4.02
CA ALA A 47 -5.47 19.18 -4.98
C ALA A 47 -6.09 20.49 -4.43
N ALA A 48 -6.48 20.52 -3.16
CA ALA A 48 -7.04 21.71 -2.53
C ALA A 48 -6.04 22.87 -2.46
N LEU A 49 -4.80 22.59 -2.04
CA LEU A 49 -3.75 23.60 -1.98
C LEU A 49 -3.31 24.05 -3.37
N MET A 50 -3.25 23.15 -4.36
CA MET A 50 -3.01 23.53 -5.75
C MET A 50 -4.08 24.47 -6.26
N GLN A 51 -5.37 24.15 -6.09
CA GLN A 51 -6.48 24.98 -6.56
C GLN A 51 -6.53 26.33 -5.86
N ALA A 52 -6.26 26.37 -4.56
CA ALA A 52 -6.21 27.62 -3.78
C ALA A 52 -5.05 28.55 -4.22
N ASN A 53 -4.03 28.02 -4.90
CA ASN A 53 -2.87 28.78 -5.39
C ASN A 53 -2.81 28.88 -6.93
N SER A 54 -3.91 28.52 -7.60
CA SER A 54 -4.04 28.64 -9.06
C SER A 54 -5.13 29.64 -9.42
N SER A 55 -4.91 30.43 -10.45
CA SER A 55 -5.92 31.29 -11.06
C SER A 55 -6.86 30.56 -12.03
N GLU A 56 -6.48 29.36 -12.43
CA GLU A 56 -7.23 28.49 -13.35
C GLU A 56 -7.67 27.22 -12.64
N ASN A 57 -8.66 26.54 -13.18
CA ASN A 57 -9.08 25.24 -12.66
C ASN A 57 -7.99 24.22 -12.94
N ILE A 58 -7.41 23.64 -11.87
CA ILE A 58 -6.41 22.58 -12.03
C ILE A 58 -7.04 21.32 -12.59
N LYS A 59 -6.27 20.56 -13.37
CA LYS A 59 -6.71 19.26 -13.89
C LYS A 59 -6.48 18.19 -12.85
N THR A 60 -7.49 17.36 -12.59
CA THR A 60 -7.39 16.25 -11.64
C THR A 60 -7.79 14.94 -12.29
N PHE A 61 -7.14 13.84 -11.90
CA PHE A 61 -7.29 12.54 -12.54
C PHE A 61 -7.58 11.46 -11.51
N SER A 62 -8.56 10.60 -11.82
CA SER A 62 -8.86 9.39 -11.05
C SER A 62 -9.23 8.24 -11.96
N ILE A 63 -9.16 7.01 -11.40
CA ILE A 63 -9.76 5.84 -12.02
C ILE A 63 -10.79 5.23 -11.09
N GLY A 64 -11.86 4.70 -11.67
CA GLY A 64 -12.84 3.84 -11.03
C GLY A 64 -12.78 2.44 -11.60
N PHE A 65 -13.27 1.47 -10.85
CA PHE A 65 -13.48 0.11 -11.32
C PHE A 65 -14.98 -0.20 -11.30
N ASP A 66 -15.43 -1.07 -12.21
CA ASP A 66 -16.81 -1.55 -12.23
C ASP A 66 -17.20 -2.28 -10.93
N ASN A 67 -16.21 -2.88 -10.25
CA ASN A 67 -16.41 -3.50 -8.96
C ASN A 67 -16.48 -2.44 -7.84
N LYS A 68 -17.65 -2.30 -7.24
CA LYS A 68 -17.93 -1.31 -6.17
C LYS A 68 -16.96 -1.35 -4.98
N ASN A 69 -16.35 -2.51 -4.70
CA ASN A 69 -15.39 -2.65 -3.60
C ASN A 69 -14.03 -2.00 -3.87
N TYR A 70 -13.77 -1.57 -5.11
CA TYR A 70 -12.51 -0.95 -5.55
C TYR A 70 -12.75 0.42 -6.22
N ASN A 71 -13.96 0.97 -6.16
CA ASN A 71 -14.32 2.21 -6.86
C ASN A 71 -14.18 3.44 -5.95
N GLU A 72 -13.12 4.21 -6.15
CA GLU A 72 -12.88 5.50 -5.48
C GLU A 72 -13.30 6.72 -6.34
N ALA A 73 -13.64 6.54 -7.61
CA ALA A 73 -13.90 7.64 -8.54
C ALA A 73 -15.07 8.54 -8.11
N GLU A 74 -16.13 7.99 -7.51
CA GLU A 74 -17.26 8.79 -7.02
C GLU A 74 -16.83 9.79 -5.93
N TYR A 75 -15.93 9.39 -5.05
CA TYR A 75 -15.40 10.26 -3.99
C TYR A 75 -14.46 11.31 -4.55
N ALA A 76 -13.59 10.92 -5.48
CA ALA A 76 -12.70 11.84 -6.18
C ALA A 76 -13.52 12.90 -6.91
N ARG A 77 -14.59 12.51 -7.60
CA ARG A 77 -15.50 13.43 -8.31
C ARG A 77 -16.21 14.39 -7.34
N ALA A 78 -16.66 13.91 -6.19
CA ALA A 78 -17.30 14.77 -5.19
C ALA A 78 -16.34 15.86 -4.67
N VAL A 79 -15.11 15.47 -4.32
CA VAL A 79 -14.05 16.41 -3.90
C VAL A 79 -13.70 17.38 -5.01
N SER A 80 -13.51 16.89 -6.24
CA SER A 80 -13.23 17.72 -7.41
C SER A 80 -14.31 18.77 -7.67
N THR A 81 -15.59 18.36 -7.63
CA THR A 81 -16.72 19.27 -7.81
C THR A 81 -16.72 20.35 -6.73
N HIS A 82 -16.44 19.99 -5.49
CA HIS A 82 -16.37 20.95 -4.37
C HIS A 82 -15.23 21.94 -4.55
N LEU A 83 -14.06 21.48 -4.98
CA LEU A 83 -12.87 22.32 -5.20
C LEU A 83 -12.94 23.14 -6.50
N GLY A 84 -13.84 22.81 -7.42
CA GLY A 84 -13.94 23.46 -8.72
C GLY A 84 -12.83 23.07 -9.69
N THR A 85 -12.25 21.86 -9.58
CA THR A 85 -11.20 21.39 -10.49
C THR A 85 -11.78 20.82 -11.78
N GLU A 86 -11.00 20.83 -12.88
CA GLU A 86 -11.32 20.15 -14.12
C GLU A 86 -10.99 18.67 -13.98
N HIS A 87 -12.01 17.84 -13.72
CA HIS A 87 -11.82 16.44 -13.36
C HIS A 87 -12.01 15.48 -14.51
N TYR A 88 -11.05 14.55 -14.63
CA TYR A 88 -11.07 13.46 -15.59
C TYR A 88 -11.06 12.13 -14.84
N ASP A 89 -12.15 11.41 -14.87
CA ASP A 89 -12.23 10.05 -14.36
C ASP A 89 -12.49 9.05 -15.49
N MET A 90 -11.92 7.89 -15.38
CA MET A 90 -12.14 6.78 -16.27
C MET A 90 -12.48 5.52 -15.51
N TYR A 91 -13.53 4.84 -15.94
CA TYR A 91 -13.86 3.52 -15.42
C TYR A 91 -13.09 2.47 -16.22
N VAL A 92 -12.31 1.70 -15.50
CA VAL A 92 -11.43 0.66 -16.01
C VAL A 92 -12.10 -0.69 -15.83
N THR A 93 -12.22 -1.43 -16.91
CA THR A 93 -12.72 -2.81 -16.88
C THR A 93 -11.63 -3.76 -16.38
N SER A 94 -12.03 -4.94 -15.91
CA SER A 94 -11.06 -6.00 -15.59
C SER A 94 -10.20 -6.37 -16.79
N GLN A 95 -10.73 -6.28 -18.01
CA GLN A 95 -9.96 -6.57 -19.22
C GLN A 95 -8.89 -5.51 -19.50
N ASP A 96 -9.20 -4.22 -19.29
CA ASP A 96 -8.21 -3.15 -19.44
C ASP A 96 -7.04 -3.36 -18.47
N ALA A 97 -7.35 -3.74 -17.23
CA ALA A 97 -6.34 -4.01 -16.21
C ALA A 97 -5.49 -5.25 -16.55
N ILE A 98 -6.14 -6.34 -17.03
CA ILE A 98 -5.44 -7.57 -17.45
C ILE A 98 -4.50 -7.30 -18.63
N ASN A 99 -4.89 -6.43 -19.57
CA ASN A 99 -4.06 -6.07 -20.73
C ASN A 99 -2.78 -5.32 -20.36
N VAL A 100 -2.67 -4.78 -19.13
CA VAL A 100 -1.43 -4.15 -18.63
C VAL A 100 -0.40 -5.18 -18.18
N ILE A 101 -0.84 -6.36 -17.71
CA ILE A 101 0.05 -7.35 -17.09
C ILE A 101 1.23 -7.76 -17.97
N PRO A 102 1.08 -8.00 -19.28
CA PRO A 102 2.22 -8.34 -20.15
C PRO A 102 3.25 -7.21 -20.31
N LEU A 103 2.89 -5.96 -19.99
CA LEU A 103 3.77 -4.80 -20.08
C LEU A 103 4.62 -4.60 -18.81
N LEU A 104 4.16 -5.13 -17.66
CA LEU A 104 4.76 -4.88 -16.36
C LEU A 104 6.25 -5.25 -16.28
N PRO A 105 6.72 -6.41 -16.82
CA PRO A 105 8.13 -6.75 -16.80
C PRO A 105 9.04 -5.71 -17.45
N THR A 106 8.58 -5.10 -18.56
CA THR A 106 9.33 -4.05 -19.27
C THR A 106 9.22 -2.69 -18.57
N ILE A 107 8.07 -2.38 -17.96
CA ILE A 107 7.83 -1.10 -17.27
C ILE A 107 8.74 -0.96 -16.05
N TYR A 108 8.93 -2.05 -15.29
CA TYR A 108 9.62 -2.00 -14.00
C TYR A 108 11.11 -2.40 -14.07
N ASP A 109 11.57 -3.01 -15.16
CA ASP A 109 12.95 -3.52 -15.36
C ASP A 109 13.41 -4.56 -14.33
N GLU A 110 12.60 -4.86 -13.34
CA GLU A 110 12.85 -5.78 -12.24
C GLU A 110 11.59 -6.51 -11.81
N PRO A 111 11.68 -7.60 -11.04
CA PRO A 111 10.49 -8.32 -10.56
C PRO A 111 9.72 -7.50 -9.50
N PHE A 112 8.86 -6.62 -9.94
CA PHE A 112 8.04 -5.79 -9.06
C PHE A 112 6.65 -6.41 -8.86
N SER A 113 6.18 -6.54 -7.61
CA SER A 113 4.99 -7.36 -7.29
C SER A 113 3.86 -6.65 -6.55
N ASP A 114 3.91 -5.35 -6.32
CA ASP A 114 2.73 -4.64 -5.81
C ASP A 114 1.66 -4.58 -6.91
N SER A 115 0.51 -5.22 -6.68
CA SER A 115 -0.58 -5.28 -7.66
C SER A 115 -1.19 -3.93 -7.99
N SER A 116 -1.00 -2.91 -7.14
CA SER A 116 -1.43 -1.54 -7.40
C SER A 116 -0.62 -0.84 -8.50
N GLN A 117 0.47 -1.44 -8.99
CA GLN A 117 1.18 -1.02 -10.20
C GLN A 117 0.24 -0.90 -11.43
N ILE A 118 -0.75 -1.78 -11.53
CA ILE A 118 -1.72 -1.79 -12.63
C ILE A 118 -2.57 -0.51 -12.64
N PRO A 119 -3.34 -0.18 -11.57
CA PRO A 119 -4.11 1.06 -11.53
C PRO A 119 -3.22 2.31 -11.59
N THR A 120 -2.00 2.27 -11.04
CA THR A 120 -1.07 3.41 -11.13
C THR A 120 -0.65 3.69 -12.57
N TYR A 121 -0.34 2.66 -13.36
CA TYR A 121 -0.07 2.81 -14.79
C TYR A 121 -1.28 3.36 -15.55
N LEU A 122 -2.47 2.85 -15.28
CA LEU A 122 -3.69 3.26 -15.98
C LEU A 122 -4.06 4.72 -15.69
N VAL A 123 -3.98 5.18 -14.44
CA VAL A 123 -4.23 6.60 -14.12
C VAL A 123 -3.17 7.51 -14.71
N SER A 124 -1.92 7.08 -14.75
CA SER A 124 -0.83 7.82 -15.39
C SER A 124 -1.05 7.96 -16.91
N LYS A 125 -1.51 6.88 -17.56
CA LYS A 125 -1.85 6.86 -18.98
C LYS A 125 -2.98 7.85 -19.32
N ILE A 126 -3.99 7.96 -18.46
CA ILE A 126 -5.09 8.91 -18.63
C ILE A 126 -4.59 10.35 -18.43
N ALA A 127 -3.83 10.59 -17.36
CA ALA A 127 -3.28 11.90 -17.06
C ALA A 127 -2.40 12.41 -18.21
N LYS A 128 -1.56 11.56 -18.79
CA LYS A 128 -0.67 11.89 -19.91
C LYS A 128 -1.40 12.42 -21.14
N GLN A 129 -2.64 12.06 -21.35
CA GLN A 129 -3.44 12.60 -22.47
C GLN A 129 -3.74 14.10 -22.34
N ARG A 130 -3.59 14.66 -21.13
CA ARG A 130 -3.98 16.05 -20.81
C ARG A 130 -2.87 16.88 -20.21
N VAL A 131 -1.91 16.23 -19.54
CA VAL A 131 -0.82 16.89 -18.83
C VAL A 131 0.50 16.15 -19.04
N THR A 132 1.60 16.84 -18.78
CA THR A 132 2.95 16.24 -18.82
C THR A 132 3.52 16.07 -17.42
N VAL A 133 2.99 16.80 -16.45
CA VAL A 133 3.36 16.73 -15.04
C VAL A 133 2.12 16.45 -14.20
N SER A 134 2.20 15.57 -13.20
CA SER A 134 1.13 15.33 -12.22
C SER A 134 1.69 15.35 -10.81
N LEU A 135 1.05 16.10 -9.91
CA LEU A 135 1.36 16.05 -8.49
C LEU A 135 0.63 14.86 -7.85
N SER A 136 1.31 14.23 -6.89
CA SER A 136 0.80 13.08 -6.15
C SER A 136 0.81 13.31 -4.64
N GLY A 137 -0.11 12.64 -3.95
CA GLY A 137 -0.19 12.64 -2.48
C GLY A 137 0.60 11.52 -1.79
N ASP A 138 1.51 10.83 -2.49
CA ASP A 138 2.35 9.79 -1.92
C ASP A 138 3.23 10.33 -0.79
N ALA A 139 3.76 9.46 0.05
CA ALA A 139 4.50 9.76 1.28
C ALA A 139 3.67 10.36 2.45
N GLY A 140 2.42 10.74 2.22
CA GLY A 140 1.56 11.27 3.29
C GLY A 140 1.24 10.25 4.38
N ASP A 141 1.09 8.98 4.02
CA ASP A 141 0.87 7.88 4.98
C ASP A 141 2.10 7.66 5.87
N GLU A 142 3.27 7.64 5.31
CA GLU A 142 4.54 7.38 5.99
C GLU A 142 4.96 8.54 6.90
N LEU A 143 4.86 9.77 6.42
CA LEU A 143 5.29 10.96 7.17
C LEU A 143 4.33 11.37 8.29
N PHE A 144 3.03 11.06 8.14
CA PHE A 144 1.99 11.53 9.06
C PHE A 144 1.17 10.40 9.70
N GLY A 145 1.70 9.17 9.69
CA GLY A 145 1.15 8.03 10.42
C GLY A 145 -0.22 7.56 9.89
N GLY A 146 -0.41 7.52 8.57
CA GLY A 146 -1.70 7.24 7.96
C GLY A 146 -2.09 5.77 7.86
N TYR A 147 -1.16 4.84 8.03
CA TYR A 147 -1.47 3.42 7.96
C TYR A 147 -2.12 2.89 9.22
N ASN A 148 -3.27 2.26 9.07
CA ASN A 148 -3.98 1.61 10.19
C ASN A 148 -3.11 0.55 10.89
N ARG A 149 -2.15 -0.05 10.17
CA ARG A 149 -1.25 -1.06 10.72
C ARG A 149 -0.41 -0.56 11.89
N TYR A 150 -0.10 0.73 11.98
CA TYR A 150 0.65 1.32 13.10
C TYR A 150 -0.13 1.18 14.42
N THR A 151 -1.36 1.68 14.44
CA THR A 151 -2.21 1.63 15.62
C THR A 151 -2.68 0.21 15.95
N MET A 152 -2.95 -0.61 14.92
CA MET A 152 -3.30 -2.03 15.10
C MET A 152 -2.16 -2.82 15.73
N THR A 153 -0.91 -2.60 15.31
CA THR A 153 0.26 -3.26 15.87
C THR A 153 0.40 -2.94 17.36
N GLU A 154 0.26 -1.67 17.75
CA GLU A 154 0.28 -1.29 19.16
C GLU A 154 -0.84 -1.97 19.98
N GLN A 155 -2.06 -1.97 19.44
CA GLN A 155 -3.21 -2.60 20.12
C GLN A 155 -2.98 -4.10 20.27
N TYR A 156 -2.50 -4.79 19.25
CA TYR A 156 -2.18 -6.21 19.32
C TYR A 156 -1.04 -6.47 20.30
N TRP A 157 0.00 -5.65 20.29
CA TRP A 157 1.12 -5.81 21.22
C TRP A 157 0.72 -5.62 22.68
N LYS A 158 -0.15 -4.67 22.99
CA LYS A 158 -0.72 -4.48 24.34
C LYS A 158 -1.38 -5.74 24.89
N VAL A 159 -1.95 -6.59 24.04
CA VAL A 159 -2.56 -7.86 24.42
C VAL A 159 -1.52 -8.97 24.43
N LEU A 160 -0.74 -9.11 23.36
CA LEU A 160 0.22 -10.19 23.18
C LEU A 160 1.34 -10.17 24.24
N SER A 161 1.85 -8.99 24.59
CA SER A 161 2.92 -8.83 25.57
C SER A 161 2.56 -9.38 26.97
N ARG A 162 1.27 -9.45 27.29
CA ARG A 162 0.77 -10.02 28.56
C ARG A 162 0.75 -11.56 28.59
N ILE A 163 0.89 -12.20 27.44
CA ILE A 163 0.83 -13.67 27.31
C ILE A 163 2.26 -14.19 27.10
N PRO A 164 2.76 -15.10 27.96
CA PRO A 164 4.10 -15.66 27.81
C PRO A 164 4.34 -16.28 26.42
N LEU A 165 5.51 -16.06 25.85
CA LEU A 165 5.88 -16.49 24.48
C LEU A 165 5.64 -18.01 24.27
N GLY A 166 5.97 -18.83 25.25
CA GLY A 166 5.74 -20.29 25.18
C GLY A 166 4.26 -20.67 25.03
N VAL A 167 3.36 -19.91 25.69
CA VAL A 167 1.91 -20.10 25.54
C VAL A 167 1.45 -19.67 24.14
N ARG A 168 1.91 -18.50 23.67
CA ARG A 168 1.58 -18.00 22.32
C ARG A 168 2.02 -18.97 21.22
N ARG A 169 3.22 -19.56 21.35
CA ARG A 169 3.71 -20.62 20.42
C ARG A 169 2.84 -21.87 20.43
N LYS A 170 2.37 -22.32 21.63
CA LYS A 170 1.45 -23.46 21.73
C LYS A 170 0.09 -23.16 21.09
N ILE A 171 -0.45 -21.94 21.30
CA ILE A 171 -1.69 -21.50 20.65
C ILE A 171 -1.54 -21.51 19.13
N LYS A 172 -0.43 -20.94 18.58
CA LYS A 172 -0.12 -21.01 17.14
C LYS A 172 -0.14 -22.47 16.65
N GLY A 173 0.59 -23.35 17.32
CA GLY A 173 0.63 -24.78 16.98
C GLY A 173 -0.74 -25.43 16.97
N GLY A 174 -1.56 -25.18 17.99
CA GLY A 174 -2.94 -25.67 18.06
C GLY A 174 -3.84 -25.16 16.93
N ILE A 175 -3.75 -23.87 16.59
CA ILE A 175 -4.53 -23.30 15.47
C ILE A 175 -4.09 -23.93 14.15
N GLN A 176 -2.79 -24.06 13.92
CA GLN A 176 -2.22 -24.54 12.65
C GLN A 176 -2.30 -26.07 12.49
N SER A 177 -2.48 -26.83 13.56
CA SER A 177 -2.70 -28.29 13.48
C SER A 177 -4.06 -28.65 12.86
N VAL A 178 -5.03 -27.73 12.89
CA VAL A 178 -6.35 -27.91 12.30
C VAL A 178 -6.39 -27.21 10.95
N SER A 179 -6.89 -27.90 9.91
CA SER A 179 -6.94 -27.34 8.56
C SER A 179 -7.85 -26.10 8.45
N VAL A 180 -7.52 -25.19 7.53
CA VAL A 180 -8.34 -24.00 7.24
C VAL A 180 -9.78 -24.38 6.87
N SER A 181 -9.96 -25.44 6.09
CA SER A 181 -11.29 -25.93 5.72
C SER A 181 -12.09 -26.43 6.92
N THR A 182 -11.43 -27.08 7.85
CA THR A 182 -12.05 -27.54 9.11
C THR A 182 -12.46 -26.34 9.97
N TRP A 183 -11.59 -25.34 10.13
CA TRP A 183 -11.95 -24.09 10.80
C TRP A 183 -13.12 -23.38 10.14
N ASN A 184 -13.12 -23.27 8.81
CA ASN A 184 -14.25 -22.68 8.09
C ASN A 184 -15.55 -23.40 8.37
N LYS A 185 -15.55 -24.76 8.37
CA LYS A 185 -16.74 -25.57 8.65
C LYS A 185 -17.28 -25.35 10.08
N TYR A 186 -16.43 -25.38 11.09
CA TYR A 186 -16.87 -25.20 12.47
C TYR A 186 -17.28 -23.76 12.79
N LEU A 187 -16.50 -22.78 12.35
CA LEU A 187 -16.75 -21.38 12.67
C LEU A 187 -17.93 -20.79 11.87
N SER A 188 -18.22 -21.29 10.66
CA SER A 188 -19.41 -20.89 9.90
C SER A 188 -20.72 -21.25 10.61
N VAL A 189 -20.75 -22.34 11.38
CA VAL A 189 -21.89 -22.73 12.20
C VAL A 189 -22.08 -21.76 13.37
N ILE A 190 -20.99 -21.31 14.01
CA ILE A 190 -21.02 -20.42 15.18
C ILE A 190 -21.37 -18.98 14.78
N PHE A 191 -20.77 -18.47 13.72
CA PHE A 191 -20.88 -17.07 13.31
C PHE A 191 -21.95 -16.78 12.24
N LYS A 192 -22.87 -17.73 11.98
CA LYS A 192 -24.01 -17.57 11.04
C LYS A 192 -23.62 -16.83 9.75
N SER A 193 -22.67 -17.38 9.00
CA SER A 193 -22.29 -17.02 7.63
C SER A 193 -21.97 -15.53 7.30
N LYS A 194 -21.79 -14.67 8.29
CA LYS A 194 -21.42 -13.25 8.02
C LYS A 194 -19.99 -13.05 7.54
N TYR A 195 -19.12 -14.05 7.67
CA TYR A 195 -17.70 -13.95 7.30
C TYR A 195 -17.27 -15.14 6.45
N THR A 196 -16.79 -14.87 5.25
CA THR A 196 -16.12 -15.86 4.41
C THR A 196 -14.65 -16.03 4.84
N ASN A 197 -14.12 -17.24 4.74
CA ASN A 197 -12.70 -17.54 4.99
C ASN A 197 -12.17 -17.21 6.39
N ILE A 198 -12.97 -17.48 7.45
CA ILE A 198 -12.56 -17.23 8.86
C ILE A 198 -11.32 -18.06 9.23
N GLY A 199 -11.23 -19.29 8.75
CA GLY A 199 -10.08 -20.17 9.00
C GLY A 199 -8.78 -19.62 8.43
N ASP A 200 -8.81 -18.98 7.25
CA ASP A 200 -7.63 -18.33 6.67
C ASP A 200 -7.19 -17.12 7.51
N LYS A 201 -8.16 -16.29 7.93
CA LYS A 201 -7.90 -15.17 8.83
C LYS A 201 -7.32 -15.63 10.18
N LEU A 202 -7.82 -16.73 10.71
CA LEU A 202 -7.33 -17.32 11.96
C LEU A 202 -5.88 -17.81 11.80
N HIS A 203 -5.56 -18.50 10.70
CA HIS A 203 -4.19 -18.93 10.41
C HIS A 203 -3.24 -17.75 10.22
N LYS A 204 -3.65 -16.71 9.49
CA LYS A 204 -2.88 -15.46 9.34
C LYS A 204 -2.66 -14.78 10.70
N GLY A 205 -3.71 -14.68 11.52
CA GLY A 205 -3.60 -14.15 12.88
C GLY A 205 -2.71 -14.99 13.80
N ALA A 206 -2.64 -16.32 13.59
CA ALA A 206 -1.75 -17.19 14.35
C ALA A 206 -0.25 -16.94 14.05
N ASN A 207 0.07 -16.41 12.86
CA ASN A 207 1.45 -16.13 12.47
C ASN A 207 2.10 -14.99 13.28
N ILE A 208 1.31 -14.08 13.81
CA ILE A 208 1.82 -12.98 14.63
C ILE A 208 2.01 -13.35 16.11
N LEU A 209 1.44 -14.47 16.56
CA LEU A 209 1.50 -14.89 17.98
C LEU A 209 2.93 -15.10 18.52
N PRO A 210 3.91 -15.64 17.76
CA PRO A 210 5.26 -15.85 18.27
C PRO A 210 6.14 -14.60 18.28
N SER A 211 5.60 -13.43 18.01
CA SER A 211 6.38 -12.18 18.02
C SER A 211 7.06 -11.96 19.36
N ILE A 212 8.35 -11.59 19.31
CA ILE A 212 9.17 -11.39 20.51
C ILE A 212 9.05 -9.97 21.08
N ASP A 213 8.88 -9.01 20.22
CA ASP A 213 8.67 -7.58 20.52
C ASP A 213 7.69 -6.94 19.51
N ILE A 214 7.49 -5.64 19.62
CA ILE A 214 6.58 -4.90 18.76
C ILE A 214 7.12 -4.72 17.34
N ASP A 215 8.43 -4.66 17.17
CA ASP A 215 9.08 -4.50 15.87
C ASP A 215 9.00 -5.81 15.08
N ASP A 216 9.27 -6.97 15.71
CA ASP A 216 9.03 -8.30 15.12
C ASP A 216 7.53 -8.49 14.77
N LEU A 217 6.62 -8.01 15.64
CA LEU A 217 5.19 -8.03 15.34
C LEU A 217 4.87 -7.21 14.08
N TYR A 218 5.44 -6.01 13.95
CA TYR A 218 5.23 -5.16 12.79
C TYR A 218 5.76 -5.80 11.51
N LEU A 219 6.97 -6.34 11.55
CA LEU A 219 7.55 -7.09 10.43
C LEU A 219 6.67 -8.26 9.99
N ARG A 220 6.11 -9.03 10.94
CA ARG A 220 5.18 -10.14 10.60
C ARG A 220 3.85 -9.67 10.02
N ILE A 221 3.37 -8.50 10.41
CA ILE A 221 2.13 -7.92 9.86
C ILE A 221 2.36 -7.42 8.42
N THR A 222 3.53 -6.86 8.13
CA THR A 222 3.86 -6.30 6.81
C THR A 222 4.42 -7.33 5.83
N SER A 223 5.02 -8.42 6.32
CA SER A 223 5.57 -9.48 5.46
C SER A 223 4.49 -10.25 4.72
N GLN A 224 4.61 -10.33 3.41
CA GLN A 224 3.72 -11.16 2.58
C GLN A 224 4.02 -12.65 2.73
N ILE A 225 5.28 -13.02 2.87
CA ILE A 225 5.77 -14.39 3.02
C ILE A 225 6.47 -14.53 4.37
N GLU A 226 5.94 -15.39 5.26
CA GLU A 226 6.50 -15.57 6.61
C GLU A 226 7.89 -16.24 6.60
N LYS A 227 8.14 -17.09 5.59
CA LYS A 227 9.36 -17.90 5.48
C LYS A 227 9.76 -17.98 4.00
N PRO A 228 10.43 -16.96 3.47
CA PRO A 228 10.84 -16.94 2.07
C PRO A 228 11.78 -18.11 1.72
N GLU A 229 12.57 -18.59 2.67
CA GLU A 229 13.45 -19.76 2.51
C GLU A 229 12.73 -21.08 2.19
N GLU A 230 11.44 -21.18 2.51
CA GLU A 230 10.63 -22.34 2.08
C GLU A 230 10.24 -22.26 0.60
N TRP A 231 10.09 -21.06 0.05
CA TRP A 231 9.66 -20.82 -1.33
C TRP A 231 10.80 -20.79 -2.32
N LEU A 232 11.97 -20.35 -1.90
CA LEU A 232 13.16 -20.12 -2.71
C LEU A 232 14.20 -21.21 -2.49
N VAL A 233 14.99 -21.51 -3.53
CA VAL A 233 16.11 -22.44 -3.45
C VAL A 233 17.38 -21.66 -3.08
N ASN A 234 18.11 -22.11 -2.06
CA ASN A 234 19.39 -21.53 -1.64
C ASN A 234 19.36 -20.01 -1.37
N SER A 235 18.27 -19.54 -0.76
CA SER A 235 18.10 -18.13 -0.41
C SER A 235 18.45 -17.86 1.04
N ILE A 236 18.94 -16.64 1.28
CA ILE A 236 19.12 -16.08 2.63
C ILE A 236 18.36 -14.76 2.65
N GLU A 237 17.50 -14.60 3.66
CA GLU A 237 16.81 -13.32 3.87
C GLU A 237 17.80 -12.25 4.33
N HIS A 238 17.79 -11.10 3.64
CA HIS A 238 18.63 -9.98 4.03
C HIS A 238 18.10 -9.34 5.32
N GLN A 239 19.02 -8.95 6.19
CA GLN A 239 18.65 -8.23 7.40
C GLN A 239 18.15 -6.82 7.02
N LEU A 240 17.00 -6.46 7.56
CA LEU A 240 16.41 -5.14 7.35
C LEU A 240 17.02 -4.11 8.33
N ILE A 241 16.91 -2.82 8.00
CA ILE A 241 17.47 -1.72 8.80
C ILE A 241 17.00 -1.75 10.26
N LEU A 242 15.74 -2.13 10.52
CA LEU A 242 15.23 -2.30 11.90
C LEU A 242 15.96 -3.35 12.73
N THR A 243 16.60 -4.33 12.07
CA THR A 243 17.31 -5.42 12.77
C THR A 243 18.79 -5.15 12.94
N ASN A 244 19.34 -4.14 12.24
CA ASN A 244 20.79 -3.91 12.18
C ASN A 244 21.30 -2.71 12.99
N ASP A 245 20.49 -1.69 13.24
CA ASP A 245 20.93 -0.48 13.94
C ASP A 245 19.90 0.00 14.96
N GLU A 246 19.89 -0.66 16.11
CA GLU A 246 19.00 -0.33 17.22
C GLU A 246 19.28 1.05 17.82
N SER A 247 20.50 1.60 17.65
CA SER A 247 20.93 2.79 18.37
C SER A 247 20.27 4.06 17.88
N SER A 248 20.08 4.22 16.56
CA SER A 248 19.52 5.45 15.97
C SER A 248 18.01 5.59 16.14
N LEU A 249 17.29 4.46 16.29
CA LEU A 249 15.84 4.42 16.41
C LEU A 249 15.35 4.16 17.85
N ALA A 250 16.25 3.88 18.79
CA ALA A 250 15.92 3.49 20.17
C ALA A 250 15.13 4.56 20.96
N GLU A 251 15.35 5.83 20.66
CA GLU A 251 14.67 6.95 21.32
C GLU A 251 13.27 7.24 20.77
N LEU A 252 12.88 6.60 19.65
CA LEU A 252 11.58 6.80 19.02
C LEU A 252 10.50 5.97 19.72
N SER A 253 9.27 6.47 19.72
CA SER A 253 8.11 5.67 20.11
C SER A 253 7.89 4.49 19.14
N SER A 254 7.08 3.53 19.53
CA SER A 254 6.78 2.37 18.67
C SER A 254 6.17 2.78 17.32
N ILE A 255 5.26 3.75 17.31
CA ILE A 255 4.67 4.27 16.07
C ILE A 255 5.71 4.99 15.23
N GLU A 256 6.53 5.85 15.84
CA GLU A 256 7.59 6.56 15.13
C GLU A 256 8.64 5.62 14.52
N ARG A 257 8.98 4.51 15.20
CA ARG A 257 9.86 3.47 14.63
C ARG A 257 9.24 2.77 13.43
N MET A 258 7.97 2.38 13.52
CA MET A 258 7.25 1.79 12.37
C MET A 258 7.17 2.75 11.19
N MET A 259 6.91 4.04 11.44
CA MET A 259 6.94 5.08 10.39
C MET A 259 8.33 5.23 9.79
N ALA A 260 9.39 5.29 10.62
CA ALA A 260 10.77 5.38 10.15
C ALA A 260 11.16 4.16 9.30
N PHE A 261 10.73 2.96 9.68
CA PHE A 261 10.92 1.75 8.89
C PHE A 261 10.26 1.85 7.51
N ASP A 262 9.02 2.31 7.46
CA ASP A 262 8.33 2.48 6.18
C ASP A 262 8.97 3.57 5.32
N ILE A 263 9.42 4.68 5.91
CA ILE A 263 10.14 5.75 5.19
C ILE A 263 11.46 5.24 4.59
N LEU A 264 12.19 4.40 5.30
CA LEU A 264 13.51 3.92 4.87
C LEU A 264 13.45 2.69 3.96
N ASN A 265 12.36 1.91 3.98
CA ASN A 265 12.22 0.69 3.19
C ASN A 265 11.02 0.74 2.24
N TYR A 266 9.80 0.75 2.76
CA TYR A 266 8.59 0.62 1.97
C TYR A 266 8.37 1.80 1.00
N LEU A 267 8.60 3.02 1.47
CA LEU A 267 8.43 4.21 0.64
C LEU A 267 9.35 4.21 -0.59
N PRO A 268 10.68 4.05 -0.48
CA PRO A 268 11.56 4.08 -1.66
C PRO A 268 11.44 2.83 -2.54
N THR A 269 11.31 1.63 -1.95
CA THR A 269 11.41 0.37 -2.70
C THR A 269 10.07 -0.11 -3.29
N ASP A 270 8.94 0.38 -2.77
CA ASP A 270 7.60 0.02 -3.25
C ASP A 270 6.88 1.25 -3.81
N ILE A 271 6.52 2.21 -2.94
CA ILE A 271 5.63 3.32 -3.32
C ILE A 271 6.24 4.21 -4.41
N LEU A 272 7.47 4.69 -4.21
CA LEU A 272 8.12 5.59 -5.16
C LEU A 272 8.53 4.88 -6.44
N THR A 273 9.06 3.65 -6.34
CA THR A 273 9.38 2.82 -7.50
C THR A 273 8.13 2.59 -8.35
N LYS A 274 7.01 2.25 -7.72
CA LYS A 274 5.73 2.04 -8.40
C LYS A 274 5.27 3.28 -9.18
N VAL A 275 5.22 4.42 -8.51
CA VAL A 275 4.70 5.65 -9.10
C VAL A 275 5.62 6.14 -10.21
N ASP A 276 6.94 6.17 -9.98
CA ASP A 276 7.92 6.62 -10.96
C ASP A 276 7.89 5.75 -12.23
N ARG A 277 8.04 4.43 -12.09
CA ARG A 277 8.09 3.52 -13.24
C ARG A 277 6.79 3.52 -14.05
N ALA A 278 5.65 3.46 -13.37
CA ALA A 278 4.34 3.49 -14.04
C ALA A 278 4.10 4.81 -14.79
N ALA A 279 4.48 5.94 -14.22
CA ALA A 279 4.32 7.24 -14.84
C ALA A 279 5.34 7.46 -15.99
N MET A 280 6.60 7.09 -15.77
CA MET A 280 7.63 7.23 -16.80
C MET A 280 7.38 6.33 -18.02
N ALA A 281 6.75 5.17 -17.84
CA ALA A 281 6.36 4.30 -18.95
C ALA A 281 5.41 4.98 -19.96
N VAL A 282 4.71 6.03 -19.54
CA VAL A 282 3.86 6.86 -20.40
C VAL A 282 4.41 8.28 -20.58
N SER A 283 5.67 8.54 -20.18
CA SER A 283 6.34 9.84 -20.23
C SER A 283 5.60 10.95 -19.44
N LEU A 284 5.01 10.59 -18.31
CA LEU A 284 4.40 11.51 -17.36
C LEU A 284 5.38 11.73 -16.20
N GLU A 285 5.76 12.99 -15.94
CA GLU A 285 6.54 13.35 -14.75
C GLU A 285 5.62 13.39 -13.52
N THR A 286 6.01 12.73 -12.43
CA THR A 286 5.31 12.81 -11.14
C THR A 286 6.10 13.64 -10.15
N ARG A 287 5.41 14.51 -9.41
CA ARG A 287 5.99 15.33 -8.34
C ARG A 287 5.25 15.06 -7.03
N ILE A 288 6.00 14.98 -5.94
CA ILE A 288 5.47 14.57 -4.63
C ILE A 288 5.77 15.67 -3.60
N PRO A 289 4.84 16.62 -3.36
CA PRO A 289 5.08 17.74 -2.44
C PRO A 289 5.40 17.33 -1.00
N PHE A 290 4.90 16.19 -0.54
CA PHE A 290 5.24 15.67 0.79
C PHE A 290 6.72 15.31 0.92
N LEU A 291 7.44 15.05 -0.17
CA LEU A 291 8.88 14.78 -0.17
C LEU A 291 9.75 16.03 -0.28
N ASP A 292 9.16 17.23 -0.28
CA ASP A 292 9.96 18.45 -0.11
C ASP A 292 10.72 18.39 1.21
N TYR A 293 11.99 18.78 1.17
CA TYR A 293 12.88 18.72 2.33
C TYR A 293 12.30 19.43 3.55
N ASN A 294 11.73 20.63 3.38
CA ASN A 294 11.15 21.39 4.51
C ASN A 294 9.91 20.70 5.09
N VAL A 295 9.13 20.01 4.24
CA VAL A 295 7.97 19.22 4.68
C VAL A 295 8.43 18.00 5.48
N ILE A 296 9.44 17.27 5.01
CA ILE A 296 10.02 16.12 5.73
C ILE A 296 10.59 16.54 7.08
N GLU A 297 11.41 17.60 7.13
CA GLU A 297 11.98 18.11 8.39
C GLU A 297 10.88 18.52 9.36
N PHE A 298 9.87 19.24 8.89
CA PHE A 298 8.76 19.63 9.72
C PHE A 298 7.97 18.42 10.23
N ALA A 299 7.64 17.48 9.37
CA ALA A 299 6.97 16.23 9.75
C ALA A 299 7.78 15.44 10.79
N ALA A 300 9.12 15.38 10.64
CA ALA A 300 10.01 14.72 11.61
C ALA A 300 10.05 15.45 12.96
N SER A 301 9.89 16.77 12.99
CA SER A 301 9.87 17.56 14.22
C SER A 301 8.58 17.43 15.02
N LEU A 302 7.47 17.03 14.39
CA LEU A 302 6.15 16.95 15.03
C LEU A 302 6.09 15.85 16.10
N PRO A 303 5.45 16.11 17.25
CA PRO A 303 5.15 15.06 18.21
C PRO A 303 4.16 14.04 17.60
N GLU A 304 4.27 12.78 18.01
CA GLU A 304 3.39 11.70 17.55
C GLU A 304 1.91 12.05 17.67
N SER A 305 1.51 12.67 18.77
CA SER A 305 0.11 13.05 19.04
C SER A 305 -0.50 14.03 18.02
N HIS A 306 0.34 14.71 17.20
CA HIS A 306 -0.11 15.56 16.09
C HIS A 306 -0.27 14.76 14.80
N LYS A 307 0.33 13.59 14.69
CA LYS A 307 0.24 12.67 13.55
C LYS A 307 -0.85 11.63 13.77
N VAL A 308 -0.80 10.95 14.91
CA VAL A 308 -1.74 9.88 15.28
C VAL A 308 -2.39 10.22 16.62
N SER A 309 -3.71 10.17 16.67
CA SER A 309 -4.47 10.45 17.90
C SER A 309 -5.74 9.62 17.92
N ASN A 310 -6.03 8.98 19.07
CA ASN A 310 -7.21 8.12 19.28
C ASN A 310 -7.38 7.04 18.21
N GLY A 311 -6.28 6.47 17.72
CA GLY A 311 -6.31 5.45 16.67
C GLY A 311 -6.53 5.99 15.24
N VAL A 312 -6.61 7.30 15.07
CA VAL A 312 -6.77 7.95 13.76
C VAL A 312 -5.46 8.60 13.34
N GLY A 313 -4.96 8.20 12.18
CA GLY A 313 -3.76 8.79 11.56
C GLY A 313 -4.03 10.08 10.80
N LYS A 314 -2.93 10.74 10.36
CA LYS A 314 -2.98 11.98 9.56
C LYS A 314 -3.73 13.14 10.23
N LYS A 315 -3.70 13.20 11.55
CA LYS A 315 -4.48 14.21 12.30
C LYS A 315 -4.22 15.61 11.77
N ILE A 316 -2.96 16.01 11.69
CA ILE A 316 -2.60 17.37 11.26
C ILE A 316 -2.94 17.63 9.79
N LEU A 317 -2.81 16.62 8.89
CA LEU A 317 -3.23 16.77 7.49
C LEU A 317 -4.75 17.00 7.38
N ARG A 318 -5.54 16.31 8.20
CA ARG A 318 -6.99 16.47 8.28
C ARG A 318 -7.38 17.86 8.76
N GLU A 319 -6.70 18.38 9.79
CA GLU A 319 -6.93 19.75 10.29
C GLU A 319 -6.67 20.82 9.22
N VAL A 320 -5.65 20.63 8.36
CA VAL A 320 -5.42 21.52 7.22
C VAL A 320 -6.51 21.33 6.16
N LEU A 321 -6.79 20.07 5.77
CA LEU A 321 -7.74 19.75 4.70
C LEU A 321 -9.16 20.26 5.00
N TYR A 322 -9.61 20.18 6.25
CA TYR A 322 -10.98 20.64 6.63
C TYR A 322 -11.20 22.14 6.49
N LYS A 323 -10.16 22.93 6.25
CA LYS A 323 -10.30 24.35 5.88
C LYS A 323 -10.78 24.52 4.43
N TYR A 324 -10.58 23.50 3.60
CA TYR A 324 -10.83 23.52 2.15
C TYR A 324 -11.95 22.58 1.73
N VAL A 325 -12.11 21.44 2.41
CA VAL A 325 -13.06 20.39 2.05
C VAL A 325 -13.87 19.98 3.29
N PRO A 326 -15.21 19.91 3.22
CA PRO A 326 -16.05 19.48 4.32
C PRO A 326 -15.64 18.10 4.84
N ARG A 327 -15.66 17.97 6.17
CA ARG A 327 -15.24 16.74 6.86
C ARG A 327 -15.99 15.50 6.38
N GLU A 328 -17.27 15.63 6.10
CA GLU A 328 -18.18 14.56 5.68
C GLU A 328 -17.76 13.93 4.33
N MET A 329 -17.08 14.67 3.49
CA MET A 329 -16.56 14.16 2.21
C MET A 329 -15.32 13.29 2.38
N ILE A 330 -14.60 13.47 3.49
CA ILE A 330 -13.29 12.83 3.74
C ILE A 330 -13.39 11.67 4.73
N GLU A 331 -14.28 11.78 5.75
CA GLU A 331 -14.42 10.80 6.82
C GLU A 331 -15.18 9.55 6.34
N ARG A 332 -14.49 8.63 5.74
CA ARG A 332 -14.99 7.34 5.26
C ARG A 332 -13.98 6.22 5.49
N PRO A 333 -14.40 4.97 5.51
CA PRO A 333 -13.46 3.85 5.51
C PRO A 333 -12.52 3.95 4.30
N LYS A 334 -11.21 3.84 4.55
CA LYS A 334 -10.20 3.85 3.50
C LYS A 334 -10.39 2.64 2.60
N MET A 335 -10.53 2.86 1.30
CA MET A 335 -10.44 1.81 0.28
C MET A 335 -9.01 1.83 -0.27
N GLY A 336 -8.45 0.66 -0.52
CA GLY A 336 -7.12 0.55 -1.10
C GLY A 336 -7.16 0.61 -2.63
N PHE A 337 -6.07 1.05 -3.24
CA PHE A 337 -5.87 1.06 -4.70
C PHE A 337 -5.56 -0.37 -5.20
N GLY A 338 -6.44 -1.32 -4.85
CA GLY A 338 -6.27 -2.73 -5.13
C GLY A 338 -7.04 -3.20 -6.36
N VAL A 339 -6.70 -4.40 -6.82
CA VAL A 339 -7.39 -5.10 -7.92
C VAL A 339 -7.87 -6.48 -7.43
N PRO A 340 -8.93 -7.06 -7.98
CA PRO A 340 -9.46 -8.36 -7.57
C PRO A 340 -8.58 -9.52 -8.06
N LEU A 341 -7.33 -9.53 -7.63
CA LEU A 341 -6.28 -10.43 -8.10
C LEU A 341 -6.62 -11.92 -7.88
N ASP A 342 -7.32 -12.24 -6.77
CA ASP A 342 -7.72 -13.60 -6.47
C ASP A 342 -8.79 -14.13 -7.45
N GLU A 343 -9.70 -13.28 -7.88
CA GLU A 343 -10.70 -13.61 -8.89
C GLU A 343 -10.04 -13.80 -10.27
N TRP A 344 -9.08 -12.92 -10.59
CA TRP A 344 -8.38 -12.99 -11.86
C TRP A 344 -7.52 -14.24 -11.98
N LEU A 345 -6.79 -14.61 -10.94
CA LEU A 345 -5.95 -15.81 -10.93
C LEU A 345 -6.78 -17.11 -10.99
N ARG A 346 -8.00 -17.11 -10.46
CA ARG A 346 -8.92 -18.26 -10.61
C ARG A 346 -9.68 -18.27 -11.92
N GLY A 347 -9.73 -17.13 -12.61
CA GLY A 347 -10.49 -16.92 -13.84
C GLY A 347 -9.60 -16.58 -15.04
N PRO A 348 -9.63 -15.33 -15.53
CA PRO A 348 -9.02 -14.97 -16.82
C PRO A 348 -7.49 -15.11 -16.88
N LEU A 349 -6.79 -15.03 -15.76
CA LEU A 349 -5.33 -15.20 -15.69
C LEU A 349 -4.90 -16.64 -15.38
N ARG A 350 -5.82 -17.58 -15.25
CA ARG A 350 -5.49 -18.94 -14.82
C ARG A 350 -4.53 -19.65 -15.76
N GLU A 351 -4.79 -19.61 -17.07
CA GLU A 351 -3.96 -20.27 -18.07
C GLU A 351 -2.57 -19.63 -18.15
N TRP A 352 -2.49 -18.31 -18.12
CA TRP A 352 -1.22 -17.58 -18.07
C TRP A 352 -0.40 -17.95 -16.83
N ALA A 353 -1.04 -17.98 -15.67
CA ALA A 353 -0.38 -18.37 -14.43
C ALA A 353 0.06 -19.83 -14.43
N GLU A 354 -0.74 -20.74 -14.97
CA GLU A 354 -0.40 -22.16 -15.10
C GLU A 354 0.85 -22.37 -15.96
N CYS A 355 0.98 -21.63 -17.07
CA CYS A 355 2.18 -21.68 -17.93
C CYS A 355 3.43 -21.20 -17.18
N LEU A 356 3.33 -20.12 -16.40
CA LEU A 356 4.47 -19.57 -15.64
C LEU A 356 4.85 -20.44 -14.42
N LEU A 357 3.88 -21.13 -13.84
CA LEU A 357 4.07 -22.01 -12.66
C LEU A 357 4.20 -23.48 -13.04
N ASP A 358 4.45 -23.78 -14.31
CA ASP A 358 4.66 -25.17 -14.78
C ASP A 358 5.80 -25.84 -14.00
N SER A 359 5.61 -27.11 -13.63
CA SER A 359 6.55 -27.84 -12.77
C SER A 359 7.91 -28.05 -13.41
N ASP A 360 7.94 -28.38 -14.70
CA ASP A 360 9.20 -28.63 -15.41
C ASP A 360 9.96 -27.33 -15.67
N ARG A 361 9.21 -26.25 -15.95
CA ARG A 361 9.75 -24.90 -16.07
C ARG A 361 10.40 -24.45 -14.77
N LEU A 362 9.68 -24.44 -13.65
CA LEU A 362 10.20 -24.05 -12.34
C LEU A 362 11.42 -24.88 -11.92
N LYS A 363 11.40 -26.19 -12.22
CA LYS A 363 12.54 -27.08 -11.95
C LYS A 363 13.76 -26.75 -12.79
N LYS A 364 13.58 -26.45 -14.08
CA LYS A 364 14.65 -26.09 -15.00
C LYS A 364 15.31 -24.77 -14.62
N GLU A 365 14.51 -23.79 -14.23
CA GLU A 365 14.99 -22.46 -13.84
C GLU A 365 15.67 -22.45 -12.46
N GLY A 366 15.22 -23.28 -11.51
CA GLY A 366 15.90 -23.57 -10.25
C GLY A 366 15.81 -22.49 -9.16
N TYR A 367 14.99 -21.47 -9.31
CA TYR A 367 14.85 -20.40 -8.31
C TYR A 367 13.85 -20.75 -7.19
N PHE A 368 12.79 -21.48 -7.52
CA PHE A 368 11.69 -21.75 -6.61
C PHE A 368 11.61 -23.22 -6.18
N ASN A 369 11.11 -23.44 -4.98
CA ASN A 369 10.71 -24.76 -4.51
C ASN A 369 9.42 -25.19 -5.21
N VAL A 370 9.55 -26.05 -6.22
CA VAL A 370 8.45 -26.49 -7.08
C VAL A 370 7.30 -27.06 -6.27
N LEU A 371 7.58 -27.91 -5.26
CA LEU A 371 6.53 -28.55 -4.45
C LEU A 371 5.70 -27.51 -3.66
N ILE A 372 6.36 -26.51 -3.11
CA ILE A 372 5.69 -25.45 -2.34
C ILE A 372 4.83 -24.58 -3.26
N VAL A 373 5.41 -24.08 -4.37
CA VAL A 373 4.70 -23.21 -5.31
C VAL A 373 3.47 -23.92 -5.89
N ARG A 374 3.63 -25.16 -6.38
CA ARG A 374 2.50 -25.93 -6.95
C ARG A 374 1.43 -26.25 -5.93
N LYS A 375 1.80 -26.61 -4.70
CA LYS A 375 0.83 -26.83 -3.62
C LYS A 375 0.02 -25.57 -3.31
N ARG A 376 0.69 -24.39 -3.23
CA ARG A 376 0.01 -23.10 -2.96
C ARG A 376 -0.89 -22.69 -4.11
N TRP A 377 -0.47 -22.94 -5.35
CA TRP A 377 -1.30 -22.74 -6.53
C TRP A 377 -2.57 -23.59 -6.49
N GLU A 378 -2.46 -24.89 -6.24
CA GLU A 378 -3.62 -25.80 -6.11
C GLU A 378 -4.56 -25.40 -4.97
N GLU A 379 -4.01 -25.00 -3.82
CA GLU A 379 -4.81 -24.49 -2.70
C GLU A 379 -5.56 -23.22 -3.07
N HIS A 380 -4.93 -22.34 -3.88
CA HIS A 380 -5.55 -21.10 -4.33
C HIS A 380 -6.67 -21.37 -5.34
N ILE A 381 -6.40 -22.13 -6.39
CA ILE A 381 -7.38 -22.45 -7.45
C ILE A 381 -8.58 -23.21 -6.90
N SER A 382 -8.37 -24.14 -5.96
CA SER A 382 -9.46 -24.88 -5.31
C SER A 382 -10.27 -24.06 -4.31
N GLY A 383 -9.88 -22.81 -4.02
CA GLY A 383 -10.53 -21.97 -3.02
C GLY A 383 -10.26 -22.39 -1.56
N ARG A 384 -9.40 -23.38 -1.33
CA ARG A 384 -9.06 -23.84 0.02
C ARG A 384 -8.33 -22.76 0.84
N ARG A 385 -7.47 -21.96 0.17
CA ARG A 385 -6.75 -20.83 0.75
C ARG A 385 -6.58 -19.72 -0.29
N ASN A 386 -6.45 -18.49 0.18
CA ASN A 386 -6.12 -17.36 -0.70
C ASN A 386 -4.61 -17.04 -0.59
N TRP A 387 -3.87 -17.36 -1.67
CA TRP A 387 -2.44 -17.12 -1.82
C TRP A 387 -2.13 -16.06 -2.89
N GLN A 388 -3.08 -15.17 -3.20
CA GLN A 388 -2.99 -14.25 -4.33
C GLN A 388 -1.69 -13.43 -4.35
N TYR A 389 -1.31 -12.81 -3.23
CA TYR A 389 -0.13 -11.93 -3.21
C TYR A 389 1.18 -12.70 -3.29
N GLN A 390 1.30 -13.82 -2.58
CA GLN A 390 2.50 -14.67 -2.63
C GLN A 390 2.70 -15.27 -4.03
N LEU A 391 1.62 -15.75 -4.64
CA LEU A 391 1.65 -16.27 -6.00
C LEU A 391 1.93 -15.16 -7.01
N TRP A 392 1.38 -13.97 -6.78
CA TRP A 392 1.64 -12.81 -7.62
C TRP A 392 3.12 -12.44 -7.64
N SER A 393 3.81 -12.49 -6.50
CA SER A 393 5.26 -12.26 -6.45
C SER A 393 6.04 -13.27 -7.28
N VAL A 394 5.66 -14.57 -7.21
CA VAL A 394 6.27 -15.61 -8.06
C VAL A 394 5.98 -15.37 -9.54
N LEU A 395 4.73 -15.04 -9.87
CA LEU A 395 4.30 -14.79 -11.25
C LEU A 395 5.00 -13.58 -11.87
N MET A 396 5.16 -12.49 -11.13
CA MET A 396 5.88 -11.31 -11.62
C MET A 396 7.38 -11.62 -11.83
N PHE A 397 8.00 -12.37 -10.94
CA PHE A 397 9.36 -12.86 -11.16
C PHE A 397 9.47 -13.73 -12.41
N GLN A 398 8.56 -14.69 -12.60
CA GLN A 398 8.56 -15.56 -13.76
C GLN A 398 8.29 -14.81 -15.08
N ALA A 399 7.41 -13.82 -15.05
CA ALA A 399 7.12 -12.99 -16.22
C ALA A 399 8.33 -12.10 -16.57
N TRP A 400 9.02 -11.55 -15.57
CA TRP A 400 10.26 -10.81 -15.75
C TRP A 400 11.37 -11.70 -16.32
N LEU A 401 11.58 -12.88 -15.74
CA LEU A 401 12.59 -13.84 -16.23
C LEU A 401 12.35 -14.25 -17.68
N GLU A 402 11.07 -14.43 -18.06
CA GLU A 402 10.70 -14.72 -19.46
C GLU A 402 11.00 -13.55 -20.40
N ASN A 403 10.86 -12.32 -19.92
CA ASN A 403 11.18 -11.12 -20.69
C ASN A 403 12.70 -10.95 -20.89
N GLU A 404 13.50 -11.19 -19.85
CA GLU A 404 14.95 -11.13 -19.91
C GLU A 404 15.59 -12.22 -20.79
N ALA A 405 14.90 -13.34 -20.99
CA ALA A 405 15.36 -14.44 -21.84
C ALA A 405 15.12 -14.20 -23.34
N LYS A 406 14.40 -13.15 -23.72
CA LYS A 406 14.13 -12.76 -25.12
C LYS A 406 15.18 -11.83 -25.64
#